data_534b5f5d9f4b4550efb712c153c6714a
#
_entry.id   534b5f5d9f4b4550efb712c153c6714a
#
_cell.length_a   1.000
_cell.length_b   1.000
_cell.length_c   1.000
_cell.angle_alpha   90.00
_cell.angle_beta   90.00
_cell.angle_gamma   90.00
#
_symmetry.space_group_name_H-M   'P 1'
#
loop_
_entity.id
_entity.type
_entity.pdbx_description
1 polymer ?
#
loop_
_entity_poly.entity_id
_entity_poly.type
_entity_poly.pdbx_seq_one_letter_code
_entity_poly.pdbx_strand_id
1 'polypeptide(L)'
;ENIPAKLFLASMDENPGIPESYFDLVISIYALGWTPDISRTLSLIHSYLKPGGKFIFSWEHPVYQCFDYDPNSGKYFLNHSYLDESPERKPAWRGVEIILQPRKLSTYVNAICEAGLIIERLIESEPGLKLAREPDHAPEKWYSVPRAKLIPTTIIIKVAKPL
;
A
#
# COMPACT_ATOMS: atom_id res chain seq x y z
N GLU A 1 -20.64 -15.83 -12.51
CA GLU A 1 -21.25 -14.62 -13.09
C GLU A 1 -20.20 -13.89 -13.91
N ASN A 2 -20.53 -13.56 -15.17
CA ASN A 2 -19.66 -12.74 -16.02
C ASN A 2 -19.88 -11.27 -15.66
N ILE A 3 -18.94 -10.70 -14.93
CA ILE A 3 -18.90 -9.26 -14.64
C ILE A 3 -18.16 -8.57 -15.80
N PRO A 4 -18.75 -7.63 -16.54
CA PRO A 4 -18.06 -6.92 -17.60
C PRO A 4 -16.93 -6.07 -16.99
N ALA A 5 -15.71 -6.25 -17.51
CA ALA A 5 -14.55 -5.49 -17.09
C ALA A 5 -13.82 -4.89 -18.29
N LYS A 6 -13.37 -3.64 -18.15
CA LYS A 6 -12.46 -3.01 -19.11
C LYS A 6 -11.05 -3.00 -18.52
N LEU A 7 -10.11 -3.61 -19.23
CA LEU A 7 -8.71 -3.67 -18.80
C LEU A 7 -7.87 -2.64 -19.55
N PHE A 8 -6.93 -2.02 -18.85
CA PHE A 8 -5.97 -1.11 -19.40
C PHE A 8 -4.55 -1.58 -19.08
N LEU A 9 -3.66 -1.51 -20.04
CA LEU A 9 -2.22 -1.71 -19.84
C LEU A 9 -1.56 -0.32 -19.84
N ALA A 10 -1.32 0.22 -18.65
CA ALA A 10 -0.70 1.52 -18.46
C ALA A 10 -0.05 1.61 -17.08
N SER A 11 0.85 2.56 -16.90
CA SER A 11 1.36 2.91 -15.57
C SER A 11 0.26 3.55 -14.73
N MET A 12 0.33 3.43 -13.40
CA MET A 12 -0.67 4.02 -12.48
C MET A 12 -0.61 5.56 -12.46
N ASP A 13 0.49 6.14 -12.86
CA ASP A 13 0.72 7.59 -12.97
C ASP A 13 0.38 8.15 -14.35
N GLU A 14 -0.20 7.32 -15.23
CA GLU A 14 -0.69 7.72 -16.56
C GLU A 14 -2.20 7.50 -16.68
N ASN A 15 -2.88 8.37 -17.40
CA ASN A 15 -4.31 8.16 -17.70
C ASN A 15 -4.47 7.42 -19.04
N PRO A 16 -4.92 6.15 -19.04
CA PRO A 16 -5.12 5.36 -20.26
C PRO A 16 -6.45 5.69 -20.99
N GLY A 17 -7.07 6.83 -20.72
CA GLY A 17 -8.38 7.20 -21.25
C GLY A 17 -9.54 6.88 -20.31
N ILE A 18 -9.29 6.87 -19.02
CA ILE A 18 -10.33 6.82 -18.00
C ILE A 18 -10.97 8.21 -17.88
N PRO A 19 -12.31 8.32 -17.99
CA PRO A 19 -13.00 9.61 -17.91
C PRO A 19 -12.96 10.19 -16.50
N GLU A 20 -12.98 11.52 -16.42
CA GLU A 20 -13.09 12.24 -15.16
C GLU A 20 -14.49 12.11 -14.54
N SER A 21 -14.57 12.24 -13.21
CA SER A 21 -15.82 12.21 -12.45
C SER A 21 -16.72 11.02 -12.82
N TYR A 22 -16.12 9.85 -12.97
CA TYR A 22 -16.81 8.67 -13.49
C TYR A 22 -17.13 7.65 -12.40
N PHE A 23 -16.22 7.43 -11.45
CA PHE A 23 -16.36 6.38 -10.46
C PHE A 23 -16.90 6.90 -9.11
N ASP A 24 -17.78 6.12 -8.50
CA ASP A 24 -18.22 6.31 -7.12
C ASP A 24 -17.20 5.71 -6.13
N LEU A 25 -16.43 4.69 -6.57
CA LEU A 25 -15.43 4.00 -5.78
C LEU A 25 -14.23 3.61 -6.63
N VAL A 26 -13.04 3.93 -6.14
CA VAL A 26 -11.76 3.42 -6.62
C VAL A 26 -11.12 2.58 -5.52
N ILE A 27 -10.52 1.45 -5.86
CA ILE A 27 -9.86 0.54 -4.92
C ILE A 27 -8.46 0.21 -5.43
N SER A 28 -7.47 0.23 -4.51
CA SER A 28 -6.12 -0.25 -4.76
C SER A 28 -5.71 -1.21 -3.65
N ILE A 29 -5.57 -2.50 -3.98
CA ILE A 29 -5.19 -3.54 -3.02
C ILE A 29 -3.76 -3.97 -3.32
N TYR A 30 -2.83 -3.63 -2.42
CA TYR A 30 -1.39 -3.92 -2.56
C TYR A 30 -0.81 -3.52 -3.93
N ALA A 31 -1.27 -2.38 -4.48
CA ALA A 31 -0.83 -1.87 -5.77
C ALA A 31 -0.26 -0.45 -5.69
N LEU A 32 -0.86 0.45 -4.91
CA LEU A 32 -0.47 1.87 -4.87
C LEU A 32 1.01 2.10 -4.51
N GLY A 33 1.61 1.22 -3.71
CA GLY A 33 3.02 1.34 -3.35
C GLY A 33 4.00 1.08 -4.49
N TRP A 34 3.54 0.51 -5.61
CA TRP A 34 4.37 0.28 -6.80
C TRP A 34 4.49 1.50 -7.71
N THR A 35 3.65 2.53 -7.52
CA THR A 35 3.73 3.71 -8.39
C THR A 35 5.04 4.50 -8.17
N PRO A 36 5.72 4.91 -9.24
CA PRO A 36 6.91 5.76 -9.11
C PRO A 36 6.55 7.17 -8.64
N ASP A 37 5.40 7.70 -9.07
CA ASP A 37 4.91 9.03 -8.70
C ASP A 37 3.55 8.94 -7.97
N ILE A 38 3.62 8.99 -6.64
CA ILE A 38 2.42 8.90 -5.79
C ILE A 38 1.52 10.14 -5.95
N SER A 39 2.10 11.33 -6.09
CA SER A 39 1.36 12.58 -6.22
C SER A 39 0.56 12.58 -7.53
N ARG A 40 1.20 12.19 -8.64
CA ARG A 40 0.55 12.07 -9.93
C ARG A 40 -0.57 11.02 -9.91
N THR A 41 -0.30 9.85 -9.33
CA THR A 41 -1.30 8.77 -9.21
C THR A 41 -2.52 9.22 -8.40
N LEU A 42 -2.32 9.87 -7.26
CA LEU A 42 -3.42 10.37 -6.43
C LEU A 42 -4.21 11.51 -7.11
N SER A 43 -3.54 12.37 -7.86
CA SER A 43 -4.22 13.39 -8.67
C SER A 43 -5.12 12.77 -9.75
N LEU A 44 -4.67 11.70 -10.41
CA LEU A 44 -5.48 10.94 -11.36
C LEU A 44 -6.67 10.26 -10.68
N ILE A 45 -6.45 9.62 -9.53
CA ILE A 45 -7.53 9.02 -8.74
C ILE A 45 -8.57 10.07 -8.35
N HIS A 46 -8.12 11.24 -7.90
CA HIS A 46 -9.03 12.37 -7.61
C HIS A 46 -9.83 12.77 -8.85
N SER A 47 -9.21 12.85 -10.02
CA SER A 47 -9.92 13.20 -11.26
C SER A 47 -10.97 12.16 -11.64
N TYR A 48 -10.68 10.88 -11.46
CA TYR A 48 -11.60 9.76 -11.79
C TYR A 48 -12.83 9.70 -10.87
N LEU A 49 -12.68 10.13 -9.62
CA LEU A 49 -13.76 10.10 -8.65
C LEU A 49 -14.80 11.19 -8.94
N LYS A 50 -16.09 10.83 -8.80
CA LYS A 50 -17.17 11.80 -8.70
C LYS A 50 -17.04 12.62 -7.41
N PRO A 51 -17.60 13.83 -7.35
CA PRO A 51 -17.79 14.52 -6.06
C PRO A 51 -18.46 13.57 -5.04
N GLY A 52 -17.94 13.49 -3.82
CA GLY A 52 -18.38 12.54 -2.78
C GLY A 52 -17.90 11.10 -2.97
N GLY A 53 -17.28 10.76 -4.10
CA GLY A 53 -16.72 9.45 -4.39
C GLY A 53 -15.60 9.05 -3.42
N LYS A 54 -15.36 7.75 -3.28
CA LYS A 54 -14.42 7.18 -2.30
C LYS A 54 -13.24 6.50 -2.97
N PHE A 55 -12.05 6.63 -2.36
CA PHE A 55 -10.90 5.82 -2.66
C PHE A 55 -10.46 5.05 -1.42
N ILE A 56 -10.24 3.74 -1.58
CA ILE A 56 -9.76 2.88 -0.51
C ILE A 56 -8.51 2.17 -1.01
N PHE A 57 -7.42 2.25 -0.27
CA PHE A 57 -6.25 1.46 -0.59
C PHE A 57 -5.69 0.74 0.62
N SER A 58 -5.02 -0.39 0.35
CA SER A 58 -4.19 -1.09 1.30
C SER A 58 -2.77 -1.22 0.76
N TRP A 59 -1.79 -1.13 1.64
CA TRP A 59 -0.38 -1.35 1.35
C TRP A 59 0.34 -1.93 2.57
N GLU A 60 1.54 -2.44 2.37
CA GLU A 60 2.41 -2.79 3.49
C GLU A 60 2.64 -1.58 4.38
N HIS A 61 2.59 -1.81 5.69
CA HIS A 61 2.84 -0.72 6.63
C HIS A 61 4.29 -0.26 6.51
N PRO A 62 4.57 1.05 6.36
CA PRO A 62 5.92 1.56 6.15
C PRO A 62 6.95 1.10 7.20
N VAL A 63 6.54 1.01 8.47
CA VAL A 63 7.42 0.51 9.53
C VAL A 63 7.72 -0.99 9.38
N TYR A 64 6.81 -1.76 8.79
CA TYR A 64 7.00 -3.19 8.62
C TYR A 64 8.20 -3.52 7.74
N GLN A 65 8.43 -2.73 6.71
CA GLN A 65 9.55 -2.88 5.77
C GLN A 65 10.91 -2.59 6.41
N CYS A 66 10.93 -1.87 7.54
CA CYS A 66 12.17 -1.49 8.21
C CYS A 66 12.80 -2.62 9.05
N PHE A 67 12.05 -3.70 9.32
CA PHE A 67 12.49 -4.76 10.22
C PHE A 67 12.87 -6.03 9.48
N ASP A 68 13.90 -6.70 9.99
CA ASP A 68 14.29 -8.04 9.59
C ASP A 68 14.34 -8.99 10.80
N TYR A 69 14.48 -10.30 10.54
CA TYR A 69 14.57 -11.31 11.57
C TYR A 69 15.99 -11.92 11.60
N ASP A 70 16.58 -11.95 12.80
CA ASP A 70 17.86 -12.65 13.02
C ASP A 70 17.59 -14.04 13.60
N PRO A 71 17.82 -15.12 12.84
CA PRO A 71 17.59 -16.49 13.30
C PRO A 71 18.54 -16.90 14.43
N ASN A 72 19.71 -16.26 14.59
CA ASN A 72 20.66 -16.62 15.64
C ASN A 72 20.20 -16.12 17.00
N SER A 73 19.66 -14.92 17.09
CA SER A 73 19.15 -14.34 18.32
C SER A 73 17.66 -14.57 18.53
N GLY A 74 16.92 -14.99 17.50
CA GLY A 74 15.48 -15.14 17.52
C GLY A 74 14.70 -13.82 17.66
N LYS A 75 15.30 -12.70 17.24
CA LYS A 75 14.74 -11.36 17.43
C LYS A 75 14.55 -10.63 16.10
N TYR A 76 13.55 -9.74 16.07
CA TYR A 76 13.44 -8.74 15.02
C TYR A 76 14.31 -7.54 15.34
N PHE A 77 14.94 -6.97 14.34
CA PHE A 77 15.81 -5.81 14.45
C PHE A 77 15.54 -4.82 13.31
N LEU A 78 15.82 -3.55 13.55
CA LEU A 78 15.72 -2.50 12.55
C LEU A 78 16.87 -2.65 11.56
N ASN A 79 16.58 -2.97 10.31
CA ASN A 79 17.55 -3.18 9.24
C ASN A 79 17.65 -1.98 8.28
N HIS A 80 16.54 -1.27 8.09
CA HIS A 80 16.46 -0.10 7.20
C HIS A 80 15.95 1.13 7.95
N SER A 81 16.44 2.30 7.54
CA SER A 81 15.93 3.55 8.08
C SER A 81 14.51 3.81 7.59
N TYR A 82 13.59 4.03 8.51
CA TYR A 82 12.24 4.50 8.19
C TYR A 82 12.22 5.84 7.45
N LEU A 83 13.28 6.63 7.58
CA LEU A 83 13.40 7.95 6.97
C LEU A 83 13.97 7.90 5.55
N ASP A 84 14.48 6.75 5.12
CA ASP A 84 15.02 6.57 3.77
C ASP A 84 13.89 6.14 2.82
N GLU A 85 13.57 7.00 1.87
CA GLU A 85 12.58 6.77 0.82
C GLU A 85 13.23 6.54 -0.55
N SER A 86 14.52 6.23 -0.58
CA SER A 86 15.26 5.95 -1.83
C SER A 86 14.69 4.71 -2.53
N PRO A 87 14.52 4.74 -3.86
CA PRO A 87 14.07 3.57 -4.61
C PRO A 87 14.99 2.37 -4.42
N GLU A 88 14.44 1.22 -4.10
CA GLU A 88 15.18 -0.01 -3.89
C GLU A 88 15.00 -0.97 -5.07
N ARG A 89 16.10 -1.36 -5.72
CA ARG A 89 16.08 -2.37 -6.78
C ARG A 89 16.15 -3.77 -6.20
N LYS A 90 15.20 -4.61 -6.57
CA LYS A 90 15.20 -6.05 -6.27
C LYS A 90 15.44 -6.81 -7.59
N PRO A 91 16.62 -7.37 -7.82
CA PRO A 91 17.02 -7.91 -9.14
C PRO A 91 16.25 -9.16 -9.57
N ALA A 92 15.65 -9.89 -8.65
CA ALA A 92 15.02 -11.18 -8.95
C ALA A 92 13.77 -11.46 -8.11
N TRP A 93 12.77 -10.57 -8.16
CA TRP A 93 11.49 -10.88 -7.53
C TRP A 93 10.63 -11.72 -8.50
N ARG A 94 10.41 -13.01 -8.17
CA ARG A 94 9.71 -13.98 -9.05
C ARG A 94 10.26 -14.02 -10.48
N GLY A 95 11.57 -13.83 -10.63
CA GLY A 95 12.26 -13.89 -11.91
C GLY A 95 12.27 -12.60 -12.73
N VAL A 96 11.77 -11.49 -12.18
CA VAL A 96 11.81 -10.17 -12.81
C VAL A 96 12.44 -9.13 -11.88
N GLU A 97 13.14 -8.16 -12.47
CA GLU A 97 13.61 -6.99 -11.73
C GLU A 97 12.41 -6.10 -11.37
N ILE A 98 12.36 -5.65 -10.12
CA ILE A 98 11.38 -4.69 -9.65
C ILE A 98 12.06 -3.53 -8.94
N ILE A 99 11.37 -2.40 -8.91
CA ILE A 99 11.74 -1.24 -8.11
C ILE A 99 10.65 -1.03 -7.06
N LEU A 100 11.06 -1.12 -5.80
CA LEU A 100 10.23 -0.74 -4.67
C LEU A 100 10.39 0.76 -4.41
N GLN A 101 9.30 1.39 -4.02
CA GLN A 101 9.28 2.80 -3.62
C GLN A 101 8.92 2.87 -2.13
N PRO A 102 9.92 2.75 -1.21
CA PRO A 102 9.65 2.95 0.20
C PRO A 102 9.06 4.33 0.43
N ARG A 103 8.06 4.42 1.29
CA ARG A 103 7.45 5.71 1.65
C ARG A 103 7.04 5.68 3.11
N LYS A 104 7.28 6.79 3.79
CA LYS A 104 6.77 7.00 5.15
C LYS A 104 5.24 7.09 5.14
N LEU A 105 4.63 6.80 6.26
CA LEU A 105 3.18 7.01 6.42
C LEU A 105 2.81 8.48 6.17
N SER A 106 3.65 9.42 6.65
CA SER A 106 3.47 10.85 6.41
C SER A 106 3.51 11.22 4.92
N THR A 107 4.31 10.55 4.11
CA THR A 107 4.36 10.77 2.65
C THR A 107 3.04 10.41 2.00
N TYR A 108 2.43 9.26 2.37
CA TYR A 108 1.10 8.90 1.89
C TYR A 108 0.04 9.90 2.33
N VAL A 109 0.02 10.26 3.63
CA VAL A 109 -0.95 11.21 4.20
C VAL A 109 -0.87 12.58 3.52
N ASN A 110 0.33 13.11 3.38
CA ASN A 110 0.54 14.43 2.76
C ASN A 110 0.14 14.42 1.28
N ALA A 111 0.57 13.42 0.52
CA ALA A 111 0.21 13.29 -0.90
C ALA A 111 -1.31 13.17 -1.13
N ILE A 112 -2.04 12.49 -0.23
CA ILE A 112 -3.51 12.42 -0.24
C ILE A 112 -4.12 13.82 -0.04
N CYS A 113 -3.64 14.57 0.96
CA CYS A 113 -4.13 15.91 1.26
C CYS A 113 -3.81 16.89 0.11
N GLU A 114 -2.60 16.82 -0.43
CA GLU A 114 -2.15 17.64 -1.57
C GLU A 114 -2.96 17.37 -2.84
N ALA A 115 -3.41 16.12 -3.03
CA ALA A 115 -4.32 15.77 -4.13
C ALA A 115 -5.77 16.27 -3.93
N GLY A 116 -6.08 16.96 -2.83
CA GLY A 116 -7.43 17.46 -2.52
C GLY A 116 -8.39 16.39 -2.00
N LEU A 117 -7.87 15.25 -1.55
CA LEU A 117 -8.66 14.17 -0.95
C LEU A 117 -8.74 14.34 0.57
N ILE A 118 -9.85 13.92 1.17
CA ILE A 118 -10.07 13.98 2.62
C ILE A 118 -9.94 12.58 3.21
N ILE A 119 -9.04 12.40 4.18
CA ILE A 119 -8.90 11.14 4.90
C ILE A 119 -10.09 10.96 5.84
N GLU A 120 -10.87 9.91 5.62
CA GLU A 120 -11.99 9.54 6.50
C GLU A 120 -11.57 8.52 7.56
N ARG A 121 -10.64 7.61 7.20
CA ARG A 121 -10.17 6.57 8.12
C ARG A 121 -8.78 6.07 7.73
N LEU A 122 -7.96 5.82 8.74
CA LEU A 122 -6.71 5.07 8.65
C LEU A 122 -6.81 3.89 9.62
N ILE A 123 -6.46 2.70 9.14
CA ILE A 123 -6.46 1.45 9.92
C ILE A 123 -5.07 0.85 9.81
N GLU A 124 -4.49 0.54 10.95
CA GLU A 124 -3.30 -0.30 11.10
C GLU A 124 -3.78 -1.68 11.50
N SER A 125 -3.47 -2.68 10.67
CA SER A 125 -4.03 -4.02 10.87
C SER A 125 -3.34 -4.78 12.00
N GLU A 126 -4.13 -5.40 12.87
CA GLU A 126 -3.69 -6.45 13.76
C GLU A 126 -3.81 -7.83 13.07
N PRO A 127 -3.04 -8.85 13.52
CA PRO A 127 -3.20 -10.20 12.98
C PRO A 127 -4.59 -10.72 13.28
N GLY A 128 -5.28 -11.22 12.24
CA GLY A 128 -6.61 -11.79 12.40
C GLY A 128 -6.59 -12.97 13.40
N LEU A 129 -7.60 -13.07 14.26
CA LEU A 129 -7.71 -14.10 15.30
C LEU A 129 -7.56 -15.53 14.78
N LYS A 130 -7.99 -15.81 13.54
CA LYS A 130 -7.84 -17.12 12.90
C LYS A 130 -6.38 -17.43 12.61
N LEU A 131 -5.67 -16.51 11.96
CA LEU A 131 -4.23 -16.62 11.66
C LEU A 131 -3.37 -16.66 12.94
N ALA A 132 -3.76 -15.91 13.96
CA ALA A 132 -3.04 -15.89 15.24
C ALA A 132 -3.06 -17.22 15.99
N ARG A 133 -3.94 -18.15 15.59
CA ARG A 133 -4.06 -19.50 16.18
C ARG A 133 -3.35 -20.58 15.36
N GLU A 134 -2.91 -20.29 14.15
CA GLU A 134 -2.18 -21.26 13.33
C GLU A 134 -0.74 -21.37 13.79
N PRO A 135 -0.24 -22.57 14.12
CA PRO A 135 1.09 -22.76 14.73
C PRO A 135 2.26 -22.54 13.76
N ASP A 136 2.01 -22.43 12.47
CA ASP A 136 3.03 -22.67 11.44
C ASP A 136 3.48 -21.41 10.68
N HIS A 137 3.57 -20.29 11.39
CA HIS A 137 4.18 -19.09 10.80
C HIS A 137 5.59 -18.90 11.33
N ALA A 138 6.55 -19.49 10.61
CA ALA A 138 7.96 -19.32 10.90
C ALA A 138 8.31 -17.82 10.97
N PRO A 139 8.98 -17.37 12.05
CA PRO A 139 9.21 -15.95 12.31
C PRO A 139 10.04 -15.25 11.22
N GLU A 140 10.88 -16.00 10.50
CA GLU A 140 11.69 -15.52 9.38
C GLU A 140 10.88 -15.19 8.12
N LYS A 141 9.65 -15.68 8.00
CA LYS A 141 8.79 -15.36 6.85
C LYS A 141 8.39 -13.89 6.86
N TRP A 142 8.36 -13.28 5.68
CA TRP A 142 7.96 -11.88 5.53
C TRP A 142 6.61 -11.62 6.19
N TYR A 143 5.58 -12.37 5.83
CA TYR A 143 4.28 -12.32 6.53
C TYR A 143 4.23 -13.44 7.58
N SER A 144 4.58 -13.11 8.81
CA SER A 144 4.53 -14.05 9.93
C SER A 144 3.68 -13.51 11.07
N VAL A 145 2.98 -14.41 11.77
CA VAL A 145 2.17 -14.03 12.94
C VAL A 145 3.02 -13.47 14.08
N PRO A 146 4.21 -14.03 14.41
CA PRO A 146 5.08 -13.43 15.41
C PRO A 146 5.45 -11.98 15.12
N ARG A 147 5.74 -11.65 13.86
CA ARG A 147 6.07 -10.29 13.42
C ARG A 147 4.84 -9.38 13.49
N ALA A 148 3.69 -9.87 13.01
CA ALA A 148 2.44 -9.11 13.00
C ALA A 148 1.91 -8.77 14.40
N LYS A 149 2.31 -9.52 15.43
CA LYS A 149 2.00 -9.19 16.84
C LYS A 149 2.83 -8.04 17.42
N LEU A 150 3.91 -7.68 16.76
CA LEU A 150 4.82 -6.62 17.22
C LEU A 150 4.60 -5.31 16.48
N ILE A 151 4.33 -5.39 15.18
CA ILE A 151 4.17 -4.24 14.30
C ILE A 151 3.05 -4.51 13.29
N PRO A 152 2.25 -3.50 12.91
CA PRO A 152 1.22 -3.66 11.90
C PRO A 152 1.84 -4.04 10.56
N THR A 153 1.24 -5.03 9.90
CA THR A 153 1.70 -5.52 8.58
C THR A 153 1.18 -4.68 7.43
N THR A 154 0.01 -4.09 7.62
CA THR A 154 -0.77 -3.43 6.57
C THR A 154 -1.38 -2.15 7.08
N ILE A 155 -1.33 -1.12 6.26
CA ILE A 155 -2.19 0.06 6.40
C ILE A 155 -3.36 -0.04 5.44
N ILE A 156 -4.53 0.45 5.86
CA ILE A 156 -5.69 0.69 5.00
C ILE A 156 -6.10 2.13 5.19
N ILE A 157 -6.19 2.89 4.10
CA ILE A 157 -6.65 4.28 4.17
C ILE A 157 -7.87 4.44 3.28
N LYS A 158 -8.93 4.99 3.87
CA LYS A 158 -10.15 5.39 3.19
C LYS A 158 -10.19 6.90 3.08
N VAL A 159 -10.39 7.39 1.88
CA VAL A 159 -10.48 8.82 1.58
C VAL A 159 -11.71 9.14 0.76
N ALA A 160 -12.09 10.41 0.75
CA ALA A 160 -13.21 10.94 -0.04
C ALA A 160 -12.72 12.09 -0.92
N LYS A 161 -13.27 12.20 -2.14
CA LYS A 161 -13.28 13.45 -2.88
C LYS A 161 -14.37 14.35 -2.28
N PRO A 162 -14.08 15.63 -1.99
CA PRO A 162 -15.09 16.60 -1.55
C PRO A 162 -16.28 16.68 -2.53
N LEU A 163 -17.43 17.21 -2.03
CA LEU A 163 -18.61 17.49 -2.85
C LEU A 163 -18.37 18.65 -3.82
#